data_1119b031728f93cd4b274c79f925839d
#
_entry.id   1119b031728f93cd4b274c79f925839d
#
_cell.length_a   1.000
_cell.length_b   1.000
_cell.length_c   1.000
_cell.angle_alpha   90.00
_cell.angle_beta   90.00
_cell.angle_gamma   90.00
#
_symmetry.space_group_name_H-M   'P 1'
#
loop_
_entity.id
_entity.type
_entity.pdbx_description
1 polymer ?
#
loop_
_entity_poly.entity_id
_entity_poly.type
_entity_poly.pdbx_seq_one_letter_code
_entity_poly.pdbx_strand_id
1 'polypeptide(L)'
;MAIAASVFAVTSCDEYEDGKPSSSVLDRFENMYPGAWDVEWEREGVYWEVSFDTGTPPNEIDHTAWFRSDGTWVRTETDLHISAVPASIKEFLQKSQYASALLEDSEIDYIQTPDGNFYQFELVYNGARVKINVTEDGKVSLAGHDLW
;
A
#
# COMPACT_ATOMS: atom_id res chain seq x y z
N MET A 1 -39.47 -36.77 -3.92
CA MET A 1 -38.00 -36.67 -3.75
C MET A 1 -37.65 -35.22 -3.59
N ALA A 2 -37.40 -34.80 -2.35
CA ALA A 2 -36.99 -33.43 -2.06
C ALA A 2 -35.48 -33.43 -1.89
N ILE A 3 -34.76 -32.67 -2.75
CA ILE A 3 -33.32 -32.46 -2.66
C ILE A 3 -33.12 -31.30 -1.72
N ALA A 4 -32.62 -31.57 -0.51
CA ALA A 4 -32.17 -30.55 0.42
C ALA A 4 -30.81 -30.01 -0.05
N ALA A 5 -30.81 -28.79 -0.52
CA ALA A 5 -29.56 -28.05 -0.76
C ALA A 5 -28.99 -27.62 0.61
N SER A 6 -27.91 -28.27 1.02
CA SER A 6 -27.12 -27.87 2.17
C SER A 6 -26.33 -26.64 1.80
N VAL A 7 -26.73 -25.48 2.30
CA VAL A 7 -25.92 -24.27 2.30
C VAL A 7 -24.82 -24.48 3.33
N PHE A 8 -23.61 -24.69 2.86
CA PHE A 8 -22.43 -24.60 3.72
C PHE A 8 -22.21 -23.11 4.02
N ALA A 9 -22.64 -22.68 5.19
CA ALA A 9 -22.17 -21.44 5.76
C ALA A 9 -20.69 -21.66 6.13
N VAL A 10 -19.77 -21.13 5.34
CA VAL A 10 -18.39 -20.93 5.75
C VAL A 10 -18.42 -19.84 6.81
N THR A 11 -18.45 -20.21 8.07
CA THR A 11 -18.14 -19.33 9.17
C THR A 11 -16.65 -19.07 9.09
N SER A 12 -16.26 -17.95 8.46
CA SER A 12 -14.98 -17.32 8.64
C SER A 12 -14.86 -16.92 10.11
N CYS A 13 -14.08 -17.68 10.87
CA CYS A 13 -13.75 -17.36 12.25
C CYS A 13 -12.48 -16.53 12.25
N ASP A 14 -12.55 -15.38 12.93
CA ASP A 14 -11.45 -14.57 13.45
C ASP A 14 -10.56 -13.84 12.43
N GLU A 15 -11.14 -12.98 11.60
CA GLU A 15 -10.43 -11.99 10.77
C GLU A 15 -10.10 -10.67 11.52
N TYR A 16 -10.42 -10.55 12.83
CA TYR A 16 -10.29 -9.28 13.54
C TYR A 16 -9.80 -9.50 14.97
N GLU A 17 -8.49 -9.60 15.17
CA GLU A 17 -7.91 -9.70 16.53
C GLU A 17 -8.19 -8.44 17.36
N ASP A 18 -8.25 -7.25 16.73
CA ASP A 18 -8.41 -5.94 17.36
C ASP A 18 -9.83 -5.35 17.23
N GLY A 19 -10.82 -6.19 16.93
CA GLY A 19 -12.19 -5.75 16.68
C GLY A 19 -12.43 -5.44 15.19
N LYS A 20 -13.70 -5.22 14.83
CA LYS A 20 -14.11 -5.02 13.44
C LYS A 20 -14.11 -3.54 13.05
N PRO A 21 -13.60 -3.14 11.85
CA PRO A 21 -13.77 -1.81 11.32
C PRO A 21 -15.26 -1.41 11.23
N SER A 22 -15.56 -0.11 11.33
CA SER A 22 -16.92 0.39 11.14
C SER A 22 -17.41 0.15 9.71
N SER A 23 -18.74 0.15 9.52
CA SER A 23 -19.30 0.04 8.16
C SER A 23 -18.80 1.13 7.23
N SER A 24 -18.57 2.33 7.74
CA SER A 24 -18.03 3.45 6.95
C SER A 24 -16.62 3.15 6.40
N VAL A 25 -15.77 2.46 7.18
CA VAL A 25 -14.44 2.03 6.74
C VAL A 25 -14.56 0.93 5.69
N LEU A 26 -15.37 -0.10 5.98
CA LEU A 26 -15.56 -1.23 5.06
C LEU A 26 -16.16 -0.79 3.72
N ASP A 27 -17.22 0.02 3.75
CA ASP A 27 -17.87 0.55 2.54
C ASP A 27 -16.90 1.40 1.71
N ARG A 28 -16.06 2.20 2.39
CA ARG A 28 -15.04 3.01 1.71
C ARG A 28 -14.00 2.14 1.03
N PHE A 29 -13.49 1.13 1.71
CA PHE A 29 -12.52 0.18 1.18
C PHE A 29 -13.08 -0.58 -0.02
N GLU A 30 -14.27 -1.17 0.10
CA GLU A 30 -14.91 -1.93 -0.98
C GLU A 30 -15.16 -1.06 -2.23
N ASN A 31 -15.52 0.22 -2.04
CA ASN A 31 -15.70 1.16 -3.13
C ASN A 31 -14.39 1.54 -3.82
N MET A 32 -13.29 1.62 -3.08
CA MET A 32 -11.96 1.95 -3.63
C MET A 32 -11.32 0.75 -4.32
N TYR A 33 -11.50 -0.45 -3.75
CA TYR A 33 -10.81 -1.66 -4.18
C TYR A 33 -11.78 -2.83 -4.42
N PRO A 34 -12.69 -2.73 -5.39
CA PRO A 34 -13.73 -3.75 -5.62
C PRO A 34 -13.19 -5.11 -6.08
N GLY A 35 -11.92 -5.17 -6.45
CA GLY A 35 -11.23 -6.40 -6.87
C GLY A 35 -10.22 -6.91 -5.84
N ALA A 36 -10.24 -6.38 -4.61
CA ALA A 36 -9.35 -6.81 -3.54
C ALA A 36 -9.68 -8.23 -3.08
N TRP A 37 -8.67 -9.00 -2.79
CA TRP A 37 -8.76 -10.34 -2.21
C TRP A 37 -7.61 -10.53 -1.20
N ASP A 38 -7.64 -11.59 -0.39
CA ASP A 38 -6.70 -11.84 0.73
C ASP A 38 -6.63 -10.64 1.69
N VAL A 39 -7.82 -10.19 2.12
CA VAL A 39 -7.99 -8.94 2.88
C VAL A 39 -7.83 -9.20 4.36
N GLU A 40 -6.83 -8.58 4.98
CA GLU A 40 -6.54 -8.66 6.41
C GLU A 40 -6.61 -7.27 7.04
N TRP A 41 -7.30 -7.14 8.18
CA TRP A 41 -7.48 -5.90 8.91
C TRP A 41 -6.77 -5.91 10.25
N GLU A 42 -6.02 -4.85 10.52
CA GLU A 42 -5.37 -4.63 11.80
C GLU A 42 -5.68 -3.24 12.37
N ARG A 43 -5.56 -3.10 13.69
CA ARG A 43 -5.67 -1.80 14.36
C ARG A 43 -4.29 -1.23 14.59
N GLU A 44 -3.94 -0.13 13.93
CA GLU A 44 -2.69 0.58 14.15
C GLU A 44 -2.93 1.96 14.77
N GLY A 45 -2.81 2.03 16.08
CA GLY A 45 -3.06 3.25 16.85
C GLY A 45 -4.49 3.76 16.65
N VAL A 46 -4.62 4.90 15.98
CA VAL A 46 -5.91 5.53 15.68
C VAL A 46 -6.47 5.15 14.31
N TYR A 47 -5.72 4.37 13.54
CA TYR A 47 -6.07 3.97 12.17
C TYR A 47 -6.52 2.53 12.11
N TRP A 48 -7.26 2.20 11.07
CA TRP A 48 -7.45 0.87 10.55
C TRP A 48 -6.50 0.67 9.38
N GLU A 49 -5.64 -0.32 9.50
CA GLU A 49 -4.78 -0.80 8.43
C GLU A 49 -5.44 -2.01 7.76
N VAL A 50 -5.33 -2.08 6.45
CA VAL A 50 -5.78 -3.23 5.67
C VAL A 50 -4.71 -3.62 4.67
N SER A 51 -4.25 -4.86 4.74
CA SER A 51 -3.41 -5.50 3.73
C SER A 51 -4.30 -6.29 2.78
N PHE A 52 -4.03 -6.22 1.49
CA PHE A 52 -4.83 -6.91 0.47
C PHE A 52 -4.09 -7.02 -0.85
N ASP A 53 -4.50 -7.98 -1.65
CA ASP A 53 -3.98 -8.20 -2.99
C ASP A 53 -4.94 -7.71 -4.06
N THR A 54 -4.38 -7.36 -5.21
CA THR A 54 -5.12 -7.16 -6.47
C THR A 54 -4.48 -7.94 -7.60
N GLY A 55 -5.18 -8.06 -8.73
CA GLY A 55 -4.71 -8.87 -9.85
C GLY A 55 -5.07 -10.35 -9.68
N THR A 56 -4.36 -11.21 -10.37
CA THR A 56 -4.56 -12.66 -10.35
C THR A 56 -3.22 -13.38 -10.32
N PRO A 57 -3.05 -14.42 -9.49
CA PRO A 57 -1.82 -15.20 -9.46
C PRO A 57 -1.41 -15.71 -10.86
N PRO A 58 -0.11 -15.68 -11.20
CA PRO A 58 1.03 -15.28 -10.38
C PRO A 58 1.42 -13.78 -10.51
N ASN A 59 0.50 -12.90 -10.88
CA ASN A 59 0.74 -11.48 -11.08
C ASN A 59 -0.09 -10.66 -10.08
N GLU A 60 -0.15 -11.14 -8.85
CA GLU A 60 -0.69 -10.39 -7.72
C GLU A 60 0.18 -9.17 -7.40
N ILE A 61 -0.45 -8.15 -6.84
CA ILE A 61 0.17 -6.92 -6.38
C ILE A 61 -0.30 -6.67 -4.96
N ASP A 62 0.65 -6.55 -4.04
CA ASP A 62 0.42 -6.34 -2.63
C ASP A 62 0.16 -4.85 -2.35
N HIS A 63 -0.82 -4.60 -1.48
CA HIS A 63 -1.21 -3.26 -1.06
C HIS A 63 -1.44 -3.21 0.44
N THR A 64 -1.16 -2.05 1.02
CA THR A 64 -1.58 -1.70 2.38
C THR A 64 -2.28 -0.35 2.37
N ALA A 65 -3.46 -0.25 2.95
CA ALA A 65 -4.18 1.02 3.02
C ALA A 65 -4.58 1.36 4.46
N TRP A 66 -4.64 2.67 4.78
CA TRP A 66 -4.97 3.18 6.10
C TRP A 66 -6.21 4.06 6.05
N PHE A 67 -7.09 3.84 7.02
CA PHE A 67 -8.33 4.57 7.18
C PHE A 67 -8.50 5.08 8.61
N ARG A 68 -9.13 6.23 8.78
CA ARG A 68 -9.65 6.66 10.08
C ARG A 68 -10.93 5.90 10.41
N SER A 69 -11.29 5.86 11.68
CA SER A 69 -12.50 5.14 12.13
C SER A 69 -13.82 5.70 11.55
N ASP A 70 -13.81 6.90 11.00
CA ASP A 70 -14.94 7.53 10.32
C ASP A 70 -15.05 7.17 8.83
N GLY A 71 -14.14 6.35 8.31
CA GLY A 71 -14.05 5.97 6.89
C GLY A 71 -13.20 6.90 6.04
N THR A 72 -12.56 7.92 6.62
CA THR A 72 -11.64 8.78 5.87
C THR A 72 -10.40 7.99 5.46
N TRP A 73 -10.17 7.86 4.15
CA TRP A 73 -8.95 7.28 3.61
C TRP A 73 -7.75 8.20 3.88
N VAL A 74 -6.65 7.62 4.31
CA VAL A 74 -5.42 8.33 4.67
C VAL A 74 -4.35 8.17 3.60
N ARG A 75 -4.02 6.93 3.27
CA ARG A 75 -3.05 6.59 2.22
C ARG A 75 -3.22 5.14 1.79
N THR A 76 -2.58 4.81 0.66
CA THR A 76 -2.34 3.43 0.21
C THR A 76 -0.90 3.31 -0.24
N GLU A 77 -0.25 2.25 0.18
CA GLU A 77 1.05 1.80 -0.32
C GLU A 77 0.83 0.61 -1.26
N THR A 78 1.59 0.57 -2.33
CA THR A 78 1.61 -0.53 -3.30
C THR A 78 3.04 -0.94 -3.53
N ASP A 79 3.35 -2.21 -3.32
CA ASP A 79 4.68 -2.75 -3.53
C ASP A 79 4.90 -3.01 -5.01
N LEU A 80 5.84 -2.27 -5.60
CA LEU A 80 6.19 -2.38 -7.00
C LEU A 80 7.62 -2.87 -7.17
N HIS A 81 7.82 -3.86 -8.02
CA HIS A 81 9.16 -4.16 -8.47
C HIS A 81 9.71 -2.99 -9.30
N ILE A 82 11.00 -2.66 -9.17
CA ILE A 82 11.67 -1.53 -9.85
C ILE A 82 11.44 -1.50 -11.38
N SER A 83 11.20 -2.65 -12.00
CA SER A 83 10.88 -2.73 -13.42
C SER A 83 9.52 -2.11 -13.78
N ALA A 84 8.58 -2.09 -12.84
CA ALA A 84 7.25 -1.50 -13.01
C ALA A 84 7.22 0.01 -12.76
N VAL A 85 8.25 0.57 -12.13
CA VAL A 85 8.37 2.02 -11.88
C VAL A 85 8.56 2.76 -13.22
N PRO A 86 7.81 3.84 -13.49
CA PRO A 86 7.94 4.62 -14.72
C PRO A 86 9.37 5.12 -14.96
N ALA A 87 9.80 5.11 -16.24
CA ALA A 87 11.14 5.54 -16.60
C ALA A 87 11.44 7.00 -16.18
N SER A 88 10.43 7.88 -16.25
CA SER A 88 10.56 9.28 -15.82
C SER A 88 10.91 9.42 -14.34
N ILE A 89 10.31 8.60 -13.47
CA ILE A 89 10.61 8.60 -12.03
C ILE A 89 12.05 8.20 -11.77
N LYS A 90 12.53 7.14 -12.42
CA LYS A 90 13.94 6.70 -12.35
C LYS A 90 14.88 7.77 -12.88
N GLU A 91 14.50 8.48 -13.95
CA GLU A 91 15.27 9.56 -14.52
C GLU A 91 15.36 10.77 -13.58
N PHE A 92 14.29 11.15 -12.87
CA PHE A 92 14.33 12.20 -11.87
C PHE A 92 15.31 11.87 -10.74
N LEU A 93 15.28 10.63 -10.24
CA LEU A 93 16.23 10.17 -9.23
C LEU A 93 17.69 10.23 -9.73
N GLN A 94 17.94 9.78 -10.97
CA GLN A 94 19.26 9.78 -11.60
C GLN A 94 19.81 11.20 -11.85
N LYS A 95 18.95 12.19 -11.99
CA LYS A 95 19.34 13.62 -12.16
C LYS A 95 19.45 14.36 -10.82
N SER A 96 19.10 13.73 -9.71
CA SER A 96 19.15 14.33 -8.38
C SER A 96 20.53 14.19 -7.72
N GLN A 97 20.66 14.77 -6.54
CA GLN A 97 21.85 14.58 -5.69
C GLN A 97 22.08 13.11 -5.28
N TYR A 98 21.06 12.25 -5.39
CA TYR A 98 21.12 10.83 -5.06
C TYR A 98 21.50 9.93 -6.24
N ALA A 99 21.92 10.49 -7.38
CA ALA A 99 22.28 9.76 -8.59
C ALA A 99 23.33 8.65 -8.38
N SER A 100 24.22 8.82 -7.38
CA SER A 100 25.25 7.84 -7.03
C SER A 100 24.83 6.85 -5.93
N ALA A 101 23.61 6.95 -5.41
CA ALA A 101 23.10 6.02 -4.41
C ALA A 101 22.85 4.63 -5.01
N LEU A 102 23.03 3.62 -4.18
CA LEU A 102 22.75 2.24 -4.56
C LEU A 102 21.34 1.88 -4.08
N LEU A 103 20.56 1.25 -4.94
CA LEU A 103 19.27 0.70 -4.56
C LEU A 103 19.50 -0.41 -3.53
N GLU A 104 18.82 -0.37 -2.41
CA GLU A 104 18.93 -1.38 -1.36
C GLU A 104 18.10 -2.60 -1.68
N ASP A 105 16.89 -2.38 -2.19
CA ASP A 105 15.96 -3.42 -2.61
C ASP A 105 15.43 -3.14 -4.02
N SER A 106 14.92 -4.18 -4.66
CA SER A 106 14.22 -4.09 -5.96
C SER A 106 12.73 -3.74 -5.81
N GLU A 107 12.21 -3.71 -4.60
CA GLU A 107 10.85 -3.27 -4.26
C GLU A 107 10.84 -1.77 -3.99
N ILE A 108 9.83 -1.11 -4.52
CA ILE A 108 9.63 0.33 -4.45
C ILE A 108 8.19 0.59 -4.02
N ASP A 109 8.00 1.39 -2.99
CA ASP A 109 6.67 1.72 -2.50
C ASP A 109 6.06 2.83 -3.38
N TYR A 110 4.95 2.56 -4.03
CA TYR A 110 4.12 3.59 -4.63
C TYR A 110 3.08 4.05 -3.62
N ILE A 111 3.23 5.27 -3.14
CA ILE A 111 2.42 5.84 -2.08
C ILE A 111 1.42 6.83 -2.66
N GLN A 112 0.14 6.57 -2.42
CA GLN A 112 -0.98 7.42 -2.80
C GLN A 112 -1.56 8.08 -1.56
N THR A 113 -1.77 9.38 -1.62
CA THR A 113 -2.40 10.18 -0.54
C THR A 113 -3.40 11.18 -1.12
N PRO A 114 -4.30 11.75 -0.30
CA PRO A 114 -5.19 12.84 -0.75
C PRO A 114 -4.44 14.06 -1.31
N ASP A 115 -3.19 14.28 -0.88
CA ASP A 115 -2.38 15.45 -1.26
C ASP A 115 -1.50 15.20 -2.49
N GLY A 116 -1.43 13.96 -2.98
CA GLY A 116 -0.64 13.57 -4.15
C GLY A 116 0.05 12.23 -3.99
N ASN A 117 0.68 11.77 -5.06
CA ASN A 117 1.30 10.46 -5.12
C ASN A 117 2.81 10.60 -5.31
N PHE A 118 3.55 9.62 -4.80
CA PHE A 118 5.00 9.58 -4.96
C PHE A 118 5.52 8.14 -4.87
N TYR A 119 6.73 7.95 -5.37
CA TYR A 119 7.48 6.70 -5.28
C TYR A 119 8.53 6.84 -4.19
N GLN A 120 8.60 5.90 -3.27
CA GLN A 120 9.58 5.88 -2.20
C GLN A 120 10.63 4.81 -2.47
N PHE A 121 11.88 5.21 -2.51
CA PHE A 121 13.04 4.35 -2.74
C PHE A 121 13.83 4.18 -1.45
N GLU A 122 14.21 2.96 -1.13
CA GLU A 122 15.23 2.68 -0.10
C GLU A 122 16.60 2.61 -0.76
N LEU A 123 17.48 3.52 -0.37
CA LEU A 123 18.79 3.69 -0.98
C LEU A 123 19.91 3.67 0.07
N VAL A 124 21.10 3.22 -0.35
CA VAL A 124 22.34 3.46 0.39
C VAL A 124 23.07 4.63 -0.26
N TYR A 125 23.13 5.73 0.48
CA TYR A 125 23.79 6.96 0.05
C TYR A 125 24.84 7.40 1.06
N ASN A 126 26.09 7.57 0.62
CA ASN A 126 27.24 7.89 1.47
C ASN A 126 27.40 6.93 2.69
N GLY A 127 27.10 5.64 2.50
CA GLY A 127 27.19 4.60 3.52
C GLY A 127 26.05 4.57 4.54
N ALA A 128 25.01 5.37 4.36
CA ALA A 128 23.82 5.39 5.20
C ALA A 128 22.58 4.97 4.39
N ARG A 129 21.64 4.27 5.06
CA ARG A 129 20.32 4.01 4.50
C ARG A 129 19.48 5.27 4.53
N VAL A 130 18.85 5.59 3.41
CA VAL A 130 17.96 6.74 3.27
C VAL A 130 16.72 6.35 2.50
N LYS A 131 15.57 6.89 2.88
CA LYS A 131 14.34 6.81 2.10
C LYS A 131 14.16 8.09 1.30
N ILE A 132 13.94 7.96 0.00
CA ILE A 132 13.82 9.09 -0.93
C ILE A 132 12.46 9.04 -1.61
N ASN A 133 11.72 10.13 -1.51
CA ASN A 133 10.47 10.31 -2.23
C ASN A 133 10.71 11.01 -3.56
N VAL A 134 10.12 10.47 -4.62
CA VAL A 134 10.10 11.04 -5.96
C VAL A 134 8.64 11.21 -6.39
N THR A 135 8.18 12.45 -6.51
CA THR A 135 6.82 12.75 -6.96
C THR A 135 6.69 12.64 -8.49
N GLU A 136 5.46 12.50 -8.97
CA GLU A 136 5.18 12.38 -10.41
C GLU A 136 5.58 13.62 -11.20
N ASP A 137 5.63 14.80 -10.57
CA ASP A 137 6.10 16.06 -11.16
C ASP A 137 7.62 16.28 -11.06
N GLY A 138 8.37 15.31 -10.50
CA GLY A 138 9.83 15.27 -10.50
C GLY A 138 10.50 15.89 -9.28
N LYS A 139 9.78 16.19 -8.20
CA LYS A 139 10.39 16.60 -6.95
C LYS A 139 11.03 15.40 -6.26
N VAL A 140 12.31 15.51 -5.93
CA VAL A 140 13.08 14.50 -5.20
C VAL A 140 13.45 15.04 -3.81
N SER A 141 13.10 14.31 -2.76
CA SER A 141 13.31 14.72 -1.37
C SER A 141 13.58 13.53 -0.45
N LEU A 142 14.26 13.77 0.67
CA LEU A 142 14.29 12.81 1.77
C LEU A 142 12.87 12.60 2.27
N ALA A 143 12.50 11.34 2.49
CA ALA A 143 11.29 11.03 3.25
C ALA A 143 11.47 11.63 4.66
N GLY A 144 10.45 12.37 5.12
CA GLY A 144 10.39 12.78 6.52
C GLY A 144 10.36 11.55 7.41
N HIS A 145 10.82 11.68 8.65
CA HIS A 145 10.55 10.68 9.66
C HIS A 145 9.03 10.48 9.72
N ASP A 146 8.63 9.22 9.72
CA ASP A 146 7.27 8.71 9.63
C ASP A 146 6.19 9.65 10.16
N LEU A 147 5.14 9.81 9.37
CA LEU A 147 3.97 10.64 9.67
C LEU A 147 3.08 10.06 10.78
N TRP A 148 3.67 9.32 11.74
CA TRP A 148 2.96 8.74 12.89
C TRP A 148 3.44 9.35 14.20
#